data_e55e30e7662dd2536e073deafe2dbf48
#
_entry.id   e55e30e7662dd2536e073deafe2dbf48
#
_cell.length_a   1.000
_cell.length_b   1.000
_cell.length_c   1.000
_cell.angle_alpha   90.00
_cell.angle_beta   90.00
_cell.angle_gamma   90.00
#
_symmetry.space_group_name_H-M   'P 1'
#
loop_
_entity.id
_entity.type
_entity.pdbx_description
1 polymer ?
#
loop_
_entity_poly.entity_id
_entity_poly.type
_entity_poly.pdbx_seq_one_letter_code
_entity_poly.pdbx_strand_id
1 'polypeptide(L)'
;SRLVQPNTISLDGIFGKLTNCAWTNLGPFEIADFDAKRLSLIADGKDVFVHGVDKFPRMTDYVIPSGVRIADANRVRLGAHLSDGTTIMHEGFCNFNAGTLGASMVEGRISAGVVVGDGSDIGGGASIMGTLSGGGTEVISIGQNCLLGAESGMGISLGDNCVAVSYTHL
;
A
#
# COMPACT_ATOMS: atom_id res chain seq x y z
N SER A 1 13.20 4.50 -14.70
CA SER A 1 13.43 4.45 -13.26
C SER A 1 13.23 3.01 -12.80
N ARG A 2 14.19 2.45 -12.11
CA ARG A 2 14.02 1.12 -11.53
C ARG A 2 13.11 1.29 -10.31
N LEU A 3 11.87 0.83 -10.44
CA LEU A 3 11.01 0.67 -9.29
C LEU A 3 11.69 -0.33 -8.35
N VAL A 4 11.83 0.04 -7.11
CA VAL A 4 12.41 -0.85 -6.11
C VAL A 4 11.39 -1.94 -5.83
N GLN A 5 11.78 -3.19 -5.99
CA GLN A 5 10.92 -4.31 -5.64
C GLN A 5 10.78 -4.40 -4.11
N PRO A 6 9.67 -4.92 -3.59
CA PRO A 6 9.46 -5.10 -2.17
C PRO A 6 10.62 -5.88 -1.53
N ASN A 7 10.97 -5.50 -0.30
CA ASN A 7 12.01 -6.15 0.51
C ASN A 7 13.44 -6.11 -0.06
N THR A 8 13.73 -5.26 -1.05
CA THR A 8 15.08 -5.13 -1.61
C THR A 8 15.93 -4.06 -0.93
N ILE A 9 15.35 -3.25 -0.07
CA ILE A 9 16.03 -2.19 0.68
C ILE A 9 15.78 -2.39 2.17
N SER A 10 16.84 -2.29 2.98
CA SER A 10 16.68 -2.21 4.43
C SER A 10 16.03 -0.89 4.82
N LEU A 11 15.01 -0.97 5.66
CA LEU A 11 14.32 0.18 6.25
C LEU A 11 14.81 0.51 7.66
N ASP A 12 15.91 -0.13 8.08
CA ASP A 12 16.48 0.09 9.41
C ASP A 12 16.86 1.56 9.61
N GLY A 13 16.45 2.12 10.72
CA GLY A 13 16.71 3.52 11.06
C GLY A 13 15.82 4.57 10.38
N ILE A 14 14.89 4.19 9.49
CA ILE A 14 13.97 5.13 8.85
C ILE A 14 12.85 5.55 9.82
N PHE A 15 12.31 4.59 10.56
CA PHE A 15 11.09 4.81 11.36
C PHE A 15 11.24 5.88 12.43
N GLY A 16 12.40 6.03 13.05
CA GLY A 16 12.67 7.09 14.03
C GLY A 16 12.84 8.49 13.44
N LYS A 17 12.96 8.60 12.11
CA LYS A 17 13.18 9.86 11.40
C LYS A 17 11.94 10.37 10.66
N LEU A 18 10.94 9.52 10.46
CA LEU A 18 9.72 9.91 9.78
C LEU A 18 8.77 10.60 10.75
N THR A 19 8.35 11.79 10.42
CA THR A 19 7.34 12.58 11.13
C THR A 19 6.08 12.69 10.29
N ASN A 20 4.93 12.88 10.94
CA ASN A 20 3.70 13.17 10.23
C ASN A 20 3.82 14.53 9.52
N CYS A 21 3.38 14.57 8.27
CA CYS A 21 3.27 15.76 7.45
C CYS A 21 1.84 15.94 6.96
N ALA A 22 1.43 17.17 6.75
CA ALA A 22 0.25 17.49 5.95
C ALA A 22 0.66 17.41 4.48
N TRP A 23 0.18 16.40 3.77
CA TRP A 23 0.44 16.21 2.33
C TRP A 23 -0.58 16.99 1.52
N THR A 24 -0.11 17.93 0.73
CA THR A 24 -0.97 18.85 -0.04
C THR A 24 -0.61 18.82 -1.52
N ASN A 25 -1.46 19.45 -2.33
CA ASN A 25 -1.16 19.71 -3.75
C ASN A 25 0.07 20.60 -3.98
N LEU A 26 0.56 21.29 -2.94
CA LEU A 26 1.75 22.14 -3.00
C LEU A 26 2.98 21.46 -2.39
N GLY A 27 2.84 20.23 -1.90
CA GLY A 27 3.88 19.44 -1.26
C GLY A 27 3.61 19.16 0.22
N PRO A 28 4.59 18.60 0.94
CA PRO A 28 4.48 18.35 2.37
C PRO A 28 4.72 19.60 3.20
N PHE A 29 3.95 19.72 4.28
CA PHE A 29 4.17 20.73 5.31
C PHE A 29 4.22 20.08 6.68
N GLU A 30 5.03 20.66 7.58
CA GLU A 30 4.98 20.30 8.99
C GLU A 30 3.59 20.62 9.56
N ILE A 31 3.12 19.81 10.50
CA ILE A 31 1.79 20.00 11.10
C ILE A 31 1.77 21.20 12.03
N ALA A 32 2.89 21.43 12.75
CA ALA A 32 3.03 22.62 13.56
C ALA A 32 2.89 23.86 12.67
N ASP A 33 2.04 24.78 13.08
CA ASP A 33 1.75 26.04 12.38
C ASP A 33 1.16 25.89 10.96
N PHE A 34 0.71 24.68 10.57
CA PHE A 34 0.16 24.46 9.24
C PHE A 34 -1.05 25.31 8.92
N ASP A 35 -1.94 25.56 9.90
CA ASP A 35 -3.13 26.39 9.68
C ASP A 35 -2.76 27.84 9.35
N ALA A 36 -1.79 28.42 10.06
CA ALA A 36 -1.30 29.76 9.77
C ALA A 36 -0.65 29.82 8.38
N LYS A 37 0.14 28.81 8.02
CA LYS A 37 0.78 28.69 6.71
C LYS A 37 -0.25 28.54 5.60
N ARG A 38 -1.27 27.73 5.81
CA ARG A 38 -2.38 27.52 4.87
C ARG A 38 -3.12 28.83 4.62
N LEU A 39 -3.45 29.58 5.66
CA LEU A 39 -4.13 30.88 5.52
C LEU A 39 -3.28 31.87 4.72
N SER A 40 -1.98 31.94 4.97
CA SER A 40 -1.05 32.77 4.19
C SER A 40 -1.06 32.38 2.71
N LEU A 41 -0.97 31.09 2.40
CA LEU A 41 -0.98 30.59 1.01
C LEU A 41 -2.31 30.93 0.29
N ILE A 42 -3.43 30.81 0.99
CA ILE A 42 -4.75 31.19 0.44
C ILE A 42 -4.83 32.71 0.20
N ALA A 43 -4.30 33.50 1.13
CA ALA A 43 -4.24 34.95 0.95
C ALA A 43 -3.36 35.36 -0.25
N ASP A 44 -2.34 34.58 -0.56
CA ASP A 44 -1.49 34.71 -1.75
C ASP A 44 -2.13 34.16 -3.04
N GLY A 45 -3.41 33.79 -2.99
CA GLY A 45 -4.19 33.31 -4.15
C GLY A 45 -3.90 31.87 -4.54
N LYS A 46 -3.37 31.05 -3.65
CA LYS A 46 -3.09 29.62 -3.90
C LYS A 46 -4.21 28.74 -3.37
N ASP A 47 -4.64 27.77 -4.17
CA ASP A 47 -5.51 26.71 -3.69
C ASP A 47 -4.69 25.70 -2.89
N VAL A 48 -5.16 25.37 -1.68
CA VAL A 48 -4.50 24.42 -0.79
C VAL A 48 -5.45 23.27 -0.43
N PHE A 49 -5.19 22.11 -0.99
CA PHE A 49 -5.91 20.87 -0.70
C PHE A 49 -5.05 19.94 0.11
N VAL A 50 -5.57 19.46 1.25
CA VAL A 50 -4.88 18.46 2.08
C VAL A 50 -5.37 17.07 1.66
N HIS A 51 -4.44 16.23 1.21
CA HIS A 51 -4.71 14.85 0.80
C HIS A 51 -4.68 13.86 1.95
N GLY A 52 -3.93 14.20 2.99
CA GLY A 52 -3.82 13.37 4.18
C GLY A 52 -2.77 13.91 5.17
N VAL A 53 -2.79 13.33 6.35
CA VAL A 53 -1.81 13.57 7.42
C VAL A 53 -1.21 12.22 7.77
N ASP A 54 0.01 11.98 7.33
CA ASP A 54 0.69 10.70 7.49
C ASP A 54 2.21 10.87 7.43
N LYS A 55 2.92 9.84 7.82
CA LYS A 55 4.37 9.72 7.61
C LYS A 55 4.73 9.44 6.15
N PHE A 56 3.82 8.85 5.38
CA PHE A 56 4.01 8.46 3.98
C PHE A 56 3.05 9.21 3.06
N PRO A 57 3.54 9.75 1.93
CA PRO A 57 2.68 10.31 0.90
C PRO A 57 2.01 9.18 0.09
N ARG A 58 1.06 9.57 -0.76
CA ARG A 58 0.52 8.70 -1.80
C ARG A 58 1.59 8.40 -2.85
N MET A 59 1.61 7.18 -3.37
CA MET A 59 2.53 6.82 -4.46
C MET A 59 2.40 7.76 -5.65
N THR A 60 1.19 8.04 -6.09
CA THR A 60 0.90 8.78 -7.32
C THR A 60 1.29 10.25 -7.29
N ASP A 61 1.60 10.81 -6.13
CA ASP A 61 2.15 12.17 -6.04
C ASP A 61 3.62 12.23 -6.50
N TYR A 62 4.31 11.10 -6.60
CA TYR A 62 5.72 11.00 -6.97
C TYR A 62 6.01 10.02 -8.11
N VAL A 63 5.26 8.92 -8.17
CA VAL A 63 5.48 7.83 -9.12
C VAL A 63 4.13 7.38 -9.69
N ILE A 64 4.04 7.35 -11.01
CA ILE A 64 2.90 6.77 -11.72
C ILE A 64 3.41 5.51 -12.44
N PRO A 65 3.09 4.30 -11.92
CA PRO A 65 3.50 3.06 -12.56
C PRO A 65 2.73 2.85 -13.86
N SER A 66 3.38 2.34 -14.90
CA SER A 66 2.70 1.99 -16.14
C SER A 66 1.95 0.65 -16.00
N GLY A 67 0.87 0.49 -16.78
CA GLY A 67 0.08 -0.74 -16.80
C GLY A 67 -0.69 -1.06 -15.51
N VAL A 68 -0.78 -0.11 -14.60
CA VAL A 68 -1.43 -0.28 -13.29
C VAL A 68 -2.68 0.59 -13.21
N ARG A 69 -3.72 0.07 -12.56
CA ARG A 69 -4.92 0.82 -12.23
C ARG A 69 -5.02 1.02 -10.72
N ILE A 70 -5.18 2.26 -10.28
CA ILE A 70 -5.34 2.63 -8.87
C ILE A 70 -6.63 3.45 -8.77
N ALA A 71 -7.68 2.88 -8.16
CA ALA A 71 -8.99 3.52 -8.10
C ALA A 71 -9.03 4.68 -7.10
N ASP A 72 -8.31 4.56 -5.98
CA ASP A 72 -8.13 5.62 -4.99
C ASP A 72 -6.64 5.77 -4.64
N ALA A 73 -6.09 6.92 -4.97
CA ALA A 73 -4.68 7.25 -4.73
C ALA A 73 -4.27 7.16 -3.24
N ASN A 74 -5.21 7.43 -2.31
CA ASN A 74 -4.94 7.36 -0.88
C ASN A 74 -4.72 5.93 -0.36
N ARG A 75 -5.03 4.92 -1.18
CA ARG A 75 -4.90 3.51 -0.83
C ARG A 75 -3.54 2.91 -1.13
N VAL A 76 -2.65 3.65 -1.78
CA VAL A 76 -1.31 3.16 -2.10
C VAL A 76 -0.26 4.13 -1.58
N ARG A 77 0.53 3.68 -0.62
CA ARG A 77 1.63 4.47 -0.05
C ARG A 77 2.83 4.49 -0.96
N LEU A 78 3.55 5.61 -0.98
CA LEU A 78 4.87 5.68 -1.61
C LEU A 78 5.79 4.61 -0.98
N GLY A 79 6.54 3.90 -1.83
CA GLY A 79 7.34 2.74 -1.41
C GLY A 79 6.66 1.40 -1.68
N ALA A 80 5.40 1.38 -2.13
CA ALA A 80 4.78 0.19 -2.71
C ALA A 80 5.36 -0.09 -4.10
N HIS A 81 5.38 -1.37 -4.49
CA HIS A 81 5.72 -1.82 -5.83
C HIS A 81 4.49 -2.48 -6.48
N LEU A 82 4.04 -1.94 -7.60
CA LEU A 82 2.92 -2.49 -8.36
C LEU A 82 3.41 -2.84 -9.76
N SER A 83 3.40 -4.12 -10.09
CA SER A 83 3.75 -4.61 -11.41
C SER A 83 2.64 -4.37 -12.43
N ASP A 84 3.01 -4.39 -13.70
CA ASP A 84 2.08 -4.29 -14.82
C ASP A 84 0.93 -5.31 -14.68
N GLY A 85 -0.28 -4.92 -15.03
CA GLY A 85 -1.49 -5.71 -14.86
C GLY A 85 -2.13 -5.65 -13.47
N THR A 86 -1.50 -4.99 -12.48
CA THR A 86 -2.09 -4.84 -11.15
C THR A 86 -3.23 -3.81 -11.16
N THR A 87 -4.33 -4.17 -10.51
CA THR A 87 -5.43 -3.26 -10.20
C THR A 87 -5.62 -3.17 -8.69
N ILE A 88 -5.48 -1.97 -8.13
CA ILE A 88 -5.91 -1.68 -6.77
C ILE A 88 -7.31 -1.07 -6.85
N MET A 89 -8.29 -1.84 -6.37
CA MET A 89 -9.68 -1.40 -6.32
C MET A 89 -9.87 -0.35 -5.23
N HIS A 90 -11.03 0.27 -5.21
CA HIS A 90 -11.35 1.40 -4.31
C HIS A 90 -11.12 1.07 -2.83
N GLU A 91 -11.44 -0.16 -2.39
CA GLU A 91 -11.23 -0.63 -1.01
C GLU A 91 -9.91 -1.38 -0.82
N GLY A 92 -9.16 -1.62 -1.90
CA GLY A 92 -7.84 -2.24 -1.83
C GLY A 92 -6.82 -1.31 -1.16
N PHE A 93 -5.79 -1.91 -0.54
CA PHE A 93 -4.72 -1.14 0.10
C PHE A 93 -3.37 -1.83 -0.11
N CYS A 94 -2.35 -1.04 -0.47
CA CYS A 94 -0.98 -1.50 -0.54
C CYS A 94 -0.06 -0.59 0.26
N ASN A 95 0.59 -1.16 1.27
CA ASN A 95 1.50 -0.43 2.15
C ASN A 95 2.88 -0.22 1.50
N PHE A 96 3.72 0.62 2.11
CA PHE A 96 5.12 0.78 1.71
C PHE A 96 5.87 -0.55 1.83
N ASN A 97 6.92 -0.73 1.03
CA ASN A 97 7.75 -1.95 0.99
C ASN A 97 6.94 -3.24 0.76
N ALA A 98 5.77 -3.12 0.21
CA ALA A 98 4.88 -4.22 -0.15
C ALA A 98 4.50 -4.12 -1.62
N GLY A 99 3.87 -5.14 -2.18
CA GLY A 99 3.36 -5.03 -3.53
C GLY A 99 3.14 -6.35 -4.25
N THR A 100 2.96 -6.21 -5.56
CA THR A 100 2.64 -7.30 -6.49
C THR A 100 3.79 -7.50 -7.47
N LEU A 101 4.04 -8.75 -7.85
CA LEU A 101 5.08 -9.12 -8.82
C LEU A 101 4.55 -9.41 -10.22
N GLY A 102 3.26 -9.24 -10.45
CA GLY A 102 2.59 -9.44 -11.73
C GLY A 102 1.14 -8.98 -11.67
N ALA A 103 0.30 -9.47 -12.59
CA ALA A 103 -1.11 -9.16 -12.62
C ALA A 103 -1.80 -9.60 -11.33
N SER A 104 -2.60 -8.72 -10.75
CA SER A 104 -3.31 -8.99 -9.50
C SER A 104 -4.51 -8.04 -9.36
N MET A 105 -5.65 -8.59 -8.92
CA MET A 105 -6.79 -7.80 -8.49
C MET A 105 -6.73 -7.66 -6.96
N VAL A 106 -6.56 -6.42 -6.48
CA VAL A 106 -6.41 -6.15 -5.05
C VAL A 106 -7.60 -5.36 -4.54
N GLU A 107 -8.47 -6.02 -3.81
CA GLU A 107 -9.64 -5.44 -3.13
C GLU A 107 -9.50 -5.52 -1.60
N GLY A 108 -8.46 -6.17 -1.13
CA GLY A 108 -8.11 -6.33 0.27
C GLY A 108 -6.83 -5.58 0.64
N ARG A 109 -6.28 -5.90 1.81
CA ARG A 109 -5.11 -5.23 2.39
C ARG A 109 -3.83 -6.03 2.19
N ILE A 110 -2.83 -5.40 1.56
CA ILE A 110 -1.45 -5.87 1.52
C ILE A 110 -0.63 -5.06 2.54
N SER A 111 -0.26 -5.70 3.65
CA SER A 111 0.49 -5.07 4.74
C SER A 111 1.95 -4.83 4.36
N ALA A 112 2.63 -3.99 5.13
CA ALA A 112 4.03 -3.65 4.90
C ALA A 112 4.93 -4.90 4.78
N GLY A 113 5.78 -4.92 3.79
CA GLY A 113 6.73 -5.99 3.50
C GLY A 113 6.15 -7.18 2.74
N VAL A 114 4.83 -7.30 2.62
CA VAL A 114 4.18 -8.44 1.96
C VAL A 114 4.34 -8.38 0.46
N VAL A 115 4.73 -9.51 -0.12
CA VAL A 115 4.87 -9.71 -1.57
C VAL A 115 3.80 -10.66 -2.06
N VAL A 116 3.09 -10.26 -3.12
CA VAL A 116 2.04 -11.05 -3.78
C VAL A 116 2.54 -11.48 -5.16
N GLY A 117 2.55 -12.78 -5.41
CA GLY A 117 2.96 -13.37 -6.68
C GLY A 117 2.01 -13.07 -7.83
N ASP A 118 2.51 -13.28 -9.06
CA ASP A 118 1.76 -13.06 -10.29
C ASP A 118 0.49 -13.92 -10.37
N GLY A 119 -0.58 -13.36 -10.91
CA GLY A 119 -1.86 -14.04 -11.08
C GLY A 119 -2.64 -14.27 -9.78
N SER A 120 -2.25 -13.64 -8.68
CA SER A 120 -2.89 -13.82 -7.37
C SER A 120 -3.83 -12.67 -7.04
N ASP A 121 -5.04 -13.00 -6.62
CA ASP A 121 -6.09 -12.03 -6.30
C ASP A 121 -6.34 -11.95 -4.79
N ILE A 122 -6.51 -10.72 -4.32
CA ILE A 122 -6.79 -10.40 -2.92
C ILE A 122 -8.22 -9.88 -2.84
N GLY A 123 -9.14 -10.74 -2.43
CA GLY A 123 -10.58 -10.45 -2.40
C GLY A 123 -10.97 -9.32 -1.45
N GLY A 124 -12.18 -8.81 -1.63
CA GLY A 124 -12.72 -7.70 -0.84
C GLY A 124 -12.67 -7.97 0.66
N GLY A 125 -12.09 -7.04 1.42
CA GLY A 125 -11.91 -7.18 2.85
C GLY A 125 -10.87 -8.22 3.30
N ALA A 126 -10.26 -8.97 2.38
CA ALA A 126 -9.19 -9.89 2.73
C ALA A 126 -7.98 -9.12 3.31
N SER A 127 -7.34 -9.71 4.30
CA SER A 127 -6.26 -9.06 5.04
C SER A 127 -5.05 -9.98 5.19
N ILE A 128 -3.91 -9.52 4.67
CA ILE A 128 -2.63 -10.21 4.83
C ILE A 128 -1.85 -9.52 5.94
N MET A 129 -1.49 -10.26 6.99
CA MET A 129 -0.63 -9.75 8.07
C MET A 129 0.80 -9.54 7.54
N GLY A 130 1.52 -8.56 8.10
CA GLY A 130 2.90 -8.28 7.68
C GLY A 130 3.89 -9.37 8.09
N THR A 131 3.68 -9.99 9.25
CA THR A 131 4.54 -11.05 9.81
C THR A 131 3.71 -12.22 10.29
N LEU A 132 4.36 -13.37 10.51
CA LEU A 132 3.72 -14.57 11.02
C LEU A 132 2.91 -14.29 12.29
N SER A 133 1.76 -14.94 12.39
CA SER A 133 0.94 -14.92 13.61
C SER A 133 1.71 -15.46 14.81
N GLY A 134 1.40 -14.94 16.00
CA GLY A 134 2.02 -15.41 17.24
C GLY A 134 3.39 -14.80 17.54
N GLY A 135 3.71 -13.65 16.97
CA GLY A 135 4.93 -12.88 17.27
C GLY A 135 6.16 -13.29 16.45
N GLY A 136 5.95 -14.00 15.34
CA GLY A 136 7.02 -14.30 14.38
C GLY A 136 7.57 -13.01 13.72
N THR A 137 8.83 -13.05 13.35
CA THR A 137 9.53 -11.96 12.64
C THR A 137 9.60 -12.19 11.13
N GLU A 138 9.22 -13.38 10.67
CA GLU A 138 9.23 -13.72 9.26
C GLU A 138 8.12 -12.97 8.52
N VAL A 139 8.47 -12.34 7.40
CA VAL A 139 7.54 -11.59 6.57
C VAL A 139 6.72 -12.55 5.72
N ILE A 140 5.41 -12.32 5.67
CA ILE A 140 4.46 -13.14 4.92
C ILE A 140 4.57 -12.84 3.43
N SER A 141 4.48 -13.89 2.61
CA SER A 141 4.38 -13.79 1.16
C SER A 141 3.22 -14.66 0.63
N ILE A 142 2.67 -14.26 -0.49
CA ILE A 142 1.65 -15.00 -1.23
C ILE A 142 2.28 -15.44 -2.55
N GLY A 143 2.19 -16.72 -2.86
CA GLY A 143 2.71 -17.30 -4.10
C GLY A 143 1.94 -16.86 -5.34
N GLN A 144 2.17 -17.54 -6.46
CA GLN A 144 1.51 -17.28 -7.74
C GLN A 144 0.16 -17.98 -7.83
N ASN A 145 -0.75 -17.41 -8.62
CA ASN A 145 -2.07 -18.00 -8.92
C ASN A 145 -2.88 -18.35 -7.66
N CYS A 146 -2.77 -17.53 -6.62
CA CYS A 146 -3.50 -17.69 -5.38
C CYS A 146 -4.79 -16.87 -5.40
N LEU A 147 -5.80 -17.36 -4.68
CA LEU A 147 -7.03 -16.60 -4.43
C LEU A 147 -7.23 -16.46 -2.92
N LEU A 148 -7.22 -15.23 -2.44
CA LEU A 148 -7.73 -14.90 -1.12
C LEU A 148 -9.18 -14.44 -1.30
N GLY A 149 -10.12 -15.29 -0.90
CA GLY A 149 -11.55 -14.99 -0.96
C GLY A 149 -11.90 -13.80 -0.06
N ALA A 150 -13.07 -13.20 -0.31
CA ALA A 150 -13.54 -12.06 0.45
C ALA A 150 -13.51 -12.33 1.96
N GLU A 151 -13.13 -11.32 2.76
CA GLU A 151 -13.05 -11.36 4.23
C GLU A 151 -12.09 -12.43 4.77
N SER A 152 -11.23 -13.05 3.94
CA SER A 152 -10.24 -14.01 4.44
C SER A 152 -9.07 -13.30 5.14
N GLY A 153 -8.48 -13.98 6.12
CA GLY A 153 -7.32 -13.48 6.86
C GLY A 153 -6.12 -14.41 6.72
N MET A 154 -4.96 -13.86 6.42
CA MET A 154 -3.72 -14.60 6.30
C MET A 154 -2.70 -14.18 7.36
N GLY A 155 -2.30 -15.13 8.20
CA GLY A 155 -1.25 -14.99 9.21
C GLY A 155 -0.04 -15.89 8.94
N ILE A 156 0.01 -16.54 7.78
CA ILE A 156 1.11 -17.39 7.30
C ILE A 156 1.36 -17.13 5.82
N SER A 157 2.54 -17.48 5.33
CA SER A 157 2.83 -17.46 3.89
C SER A 157 2.08 -18.57 3.14
N LEU A 158 1.67 -18.29 1.91
CA LEU A 158 1.09 -19.26 1.01
C LEU A 158 2.07 -19.56 -0.13
N GLY A 159 2.19 -20.83 -0.48
CA GLY A 159 2.80 -21.24 -1.74
C GLY A 159 1.92 -20.94 -2.95
N ASP A 160 2.31 -21.41 -4.12
CA ASP A 160 1.56 -21.21 -5.36
C ASP A 160 0.24 -22.00 -5.38
N ASN A 161 -0.71 -21.50 -6.16
CA ASN A 161 -2.01 -22.15 -6.42
C ASN A 161 -2.86 -22.42 -5.16
N CYS A 162 -2.72 -21.59 -4.14
CA CYS A 162 -3.49 -21.71 -2.90
C CYS A 162 -4.79 -20.92 -2.96
N VAL A 163 -5.81 -21.44 -2.28
CA VAL A 163 -7.10 -20.77 -2.09
C VAL A 163 -7.37 -20.64 -0.59
N ALA A 164 -7.57 -19.42 -0.14
CA ALA A 164 -7.97 -19.12 1.24
C ALA A 164 -9.38 -18.53 1.22
N VAL A 165 -10.25 -19.02 2.08
CA VAL A 165 -11.64 -18.54 2.20
C VAL A 165 -12.02 -18.36 3.66
N SER A 166 -12.90 -17.40 3.94
CA SER A 166 -13.46 -17.17 5.28
C SER A 166 -14.81 -17.86 5.48
N TYR A 167 -15.45 -18.27 4.40
CA TYR A 167 -16.75 -18.96 4.44
C TYR A 167 -16.84 -19.97 3.30
N THR A 168 -17.66 -21.00 3.50
CA THR A 168 -18.00 -22.01 2.48
C THR A 168 -19.50 -22.04 2.29
N HIS A 169 -19.95 -22.00 1.05
CA HIS A 169 -21.36 -22.28 0.72
C HIS A 169 -21.58 -23.80 0.63
N LEU A 170 -22.61 -24.27 1.28
CA LEU A 170 -23.10 -25.65 1.16
C LEU A 170 -24.16 -25.72 0.05
#